data_3b3ef4bdd192d97f4d69fb3570fbd702
#
_entry.id   3b3ef4bdd192d97f4d69fb3570fbd702
#
_cell.length_a   1.000
_cell.length_b   1.000
_cell.length_c   1.000
_cell.angle_alpha   90.00
_cell.angle_beta   90.00
_cell.angle_gamma   90.00
#
_symmetry.space_group_name_H-M   'P 1'
#
loop_
_entity.id
_entity.type
_entity.pdbx_description
1 polymer ?
#
loop_
_entity_poly.entity_id
_entity_poly.type
_entity_poly.pdbx_seq_one_letter_code
_entity_poly.pdbx_strand_id
1 'polypeptide(L)'
;MSKKTLNKANLADLGVDRLANLLIEISQGSADIKRRLRLELSHNLGTTELAHEVRKRLASLRKSKGFVSWRKRKALVKDLDTQVVMIVNKIAPDHPTTAFDLLWQFIELAPSLYERTDDRRGDIGEVFQSAILHFADIAPCTVLDAETLADRVWRVVSDNAYGEWDGIISILAPTLGEAGLSYLKAHVERFADTPLFESKVEHDAILFLRELRGEADQSAKRKQRFVQQCLQEIATASGDTDAYIGLYSSEDLRNKVVAAEVALLLLKNNKGKDALVLLSNVADVGGSFGQEQWDDAYISTLTVLGRHNGAQAHRWLCFENRLSVDHLRAFLKGLPDFEDVEAEDRARAYALTYPDVLRALHFCLKWSDLLTAAQLVKTRADELDGDHYELLTTAADALRERHPLAATLLWRAVIDF
;
A
#
# COMPACT_ATOMS: atom_id res chain seq x y z
N MET A 1 14.25 -18.69 -37.37
CA MET A 1 14.66 -17.42 -36.71
C MET A 1 16.03 -17.01 -37.20
N SER A 2 16.28 -15.72 -37.35
CA SER A 2 17.59 -15.24 -37.82
C SER A 2 18.70 -15.62 -36.83
N LYS A 3 19.79 -16.25 -37.34
CA LYS A 3 21.00 -16.59 -36.52
C LYS A 3 21.70 -15.37 -35.91
N LYS A 4 21.28 -14.14 -36.26
CA LYS A 4 21.81 -12.87 -35.74
C LYS A 4 21.02 -12.31 -34.55
N THR A 5 19.87 -12.90 -34.19
CA THR A 5 19.04 -12.43 -33.07
C THR A 5 19.67 -12.84 -31.74
N LEU A 6 19.82 -11.88 -30.81
CA LEU A 6 20.32 -12.15 -29.47
C LEU A 6 19.27 -12.92 -28.68
N ASN A 7 19.45 -14.24 -28.55
CA ASN A 7 18.62 -15.15 -27.77
C ASN A 7 19.44 -16.29 -27.20
N LYS A 8 18.85 -17.05 -26.25
CA LYS A 8 19.52 -18.13 -25.53
C LYS A 8 20.08 -19.22 -26.47
N ALA A 9 19.33 -19.61 -27.51
CA ALA A 9 19.72 -20.68 -28.44
C ALA A 9 20.94 -20.23 -29.27
N ASN A 10 20.90 -19.04 -29.86
CA ASN A 10 21.99 -18.51 -30.67
C ASN A 10 23.27 -18.22 -29.85
N LEU A 11 23.10 -17.87 -28.57
CA LEU A 11 24.25 -17.73 -27.65
C LEU A 11 24.87 -19.08 -27.30
N ALA A 12 24.03 -20.10 -27.03
CA ALA A 12 24.50 -21.44 -26.71
C ALA A 12 25.27 -22.07 -27.88
N ASP A 13 24.92 -21.75 -29.13
CA ASP A 13 25.62 -22.21 -30.34
C ASP A 13 27.05 -21.67 -30.47
N LEU A 14 27.44 -20.63 -29.68
CA LEU A 14 28.83 -20.12 -29.66
C LEU A 14 29.78 -21.06 -28.95
N GLY A 15 29.28 -21.97 -28.14
CA GLY A 15 30.07 -22.85 -27.31
C GLY A 15 30.59 -22.20 -26.00
N VAL A 16 30.92 -23.06 -25.03
CA VAL A 16 31.26 -22.64 -23.65
C VAL A 16 32.46 -21.70 -23.59
N ASP A 17 33.55 -22.05 -24.28
CA ASP A 17 34.77 -21.27 -24.25
C ASP A 17 34.60 -19.87 -24.83
N ARG A 18 33.88 -19.76 -25.94
CA ARG A 18 33.59 -18.44 -26.54
C ARG A 18 32.71 -17.60 -25.69
N LEU A 19 31.66 -18.20 -25.08
CA LEU A 19 30.80 -17.50 -24.12
C LEU A 19 31.58 -17.03 -22.88
N ALA A 20 32.42 -17.88 -22.30
CA ALA A 20 33.26 -17.51 -21.16
C ALA A 20 34.18 -16.32 -21.48
N ASN A 21 34.89 -16.34 -22.63
CA ASN A 21 35.72 -15.24 -23.08
C ASN A 21 34.92 -13.94 -23.27
N LEU A 22 33.74 -13.99 -23.90
CA LEU A 22 32.84 -12.84 -24.10
C LEU A 22 32.40 -12.27 -22.75
N LEU A 23 32.01 -13.12 -21.80
CA LEU A 23 31.60 -12.68 -20.46
C LEU A 23 32.76 -11.99 -19.71
N ILE A 24 33.99 -12.51 -19.80
CA ILE A 24 35.16 -11.88 -19.23
C ILE A 24 35.43 -10.52 -19.89
N GLU A 25 35.36 -10.45 -21.21
CA GLU A 25 35.55 -9.21 -21.98
C GLU A 25 34.56 -8.14 -21.60
N ILE A 26 33.24 -8.47 -21.62
CA ILE A 26 32.15 -7.55 -21.25
C ILE A 26 32.29 -7.11 -19.77
N SER A 27 32.76 -7.99 -18.90
CA SER A 27 32.95 -7.68 -17.48
C SER A 27 34.08 -6.67 -17.21
N GLN A 28 35.10 -6.58 -18.09
CA GLN A 28 36.22 -5.66 -17.89
C GLN A 28 35.79 -4.19 -17.90
N GLY A 29 34.73 -3.85 -18.65
CA GLY A 29 34.20 -2.50 -18.72
C GLY A 29 33.16 -2.14 -17.64
N SER A 30 32.73 -3.10 -16.81
CA SER A 30 31.63 -2.89 -15.85
C SER A 30 31.87 -3.62 -14.53
N ALA A 31 32.01 -2.82 -13.45
CA ALA A 31 32.13 -3.36 -12.09
C ALA A 31 30.90 -4.18 -11.66
N ASP A 32 29.71 -3.83 -12.18
CA ASP A 32 28.46 -4.49 -11.84
C ASP A 32 28.36 -5.87 -12.51
N ILE A 33 28.72 -5.98 -13.79
CA ILE A 33 28.78 -7.27 -14.50
C ILE A 33 29.82 -8.18 -13.84
N LYS A 34 30.99 -7.65 -13.49
CA LYS A 34 32.05 -8.39 -12.80
C LYS A 34 31.55 -8.96 -11.46
N ARG A 35 30.80 -8.16 -10.72
CA ARG A 35 30.20 -8.53 -9.43
C ARG A 35 29.14 -9.62 -9.61
N ARG A 36 28.27 -9.46 -10.60
CA ARG A 36 27.24 -10.46 -10.92
C ARG A 36 27.85 -11.81 -11.28
N LEU A 37 28.89 -11.83 -12.13
CA LEU A 37 29.58 -13.07 -12.50
C LEU A 37 30.27 -13.73 -11.29
N ARG A 38 30.86 -12.95 -10.37
CA ARG A 38 31.41 -13.50 -9.13
C ARG A 38 30.34 -14.14 -8.25
N LEU A 39 29.17 -13.54 -8.10
CA LEU A 39 28.08 -14.14 -7.34
C LEU A 39 27.63 -15.48 -7.94
N GLU A 40 27.53 -15.57 -9.27
CA GLU A 40 27.19 -16.84 -9.93
C GLU A 40 28.30 -17.90 -9.75
N LEU A 41 29.57 -17.50 -9.81
CA LEU A 41 30.71 -18.40 -9.52
C LEU A 41 30.71 -18.86 -8.05
N SER A 42 30.42 -17.96 -7.12
CA SER A 42 30.34 -18.30 -5.69
C SER A 42 29.18 -19.25 -5.41
N HIS A 43 28.03 -19.09 -6.12
CA HIS A 43 26.93 -20.03 -6.04
C HIS A 43 27.32 -21.46 -6.47
N ASN A 44 28.16 -21.59 -7.52
CA ASN A 44 28.67 -22.88 -7.95
C ASN A 44 29.68 -23.52 -6.96
N LEU A 45 30.29 -22.72 -6.09
CA LEU A 45 31.19 -23.20 -5.02
C LEU A 45 30.37 -23.62 -3.76
N GLY A 46 29.10 -23.23 -3.67
CA GLY A 46 28.20 -23.57 -2.58
C GLY A 46 27.49 -22.35 -1.99
N THR A 47 26.37 -22.63 -1.35
CA THR A 47 25.47 -21.60 -0.79
C THR A 47 26.15 -20.79 0.31
N THR A 48 27.05 -21.41 1.09
CA THR A 48 27.81 -20.72 2.14
C THR A 48 28.75 -19.65 1.59
N GLU A 49 29.44 -19.95 0.48
CA GLU A 49 30.36 -19.00 -0.18
C GLU A 49 29.54 -17.83 -0.79
N LEU A 50 28.41 -18.14 -1.40
CA LEU A 50 27.49 -17.10 -1.90
C LEU A 50 27.01 -16.18 -0.77
N ALA A 51 26.63 -16.73 0.37
CA ALA A 51 26.22 -15.96 1.55
C ALA A 51 27.35 -15.04 2.06
N HIS A 52 28.61 -15.52 2.01
CA HIS A 52 29.76 -14.70 2.36
C HIS A 52 29.95 -13.50 1.41
N GLU A 53 29.84 -13.71 0.11
CA GLU A 53 29.97 -12.63 -0.88
C GLU A 53 28.82 -11.63 -0.78
N VAL A 54 27.57 -12.08 -0.55
CA VAL A 54 26.41 -11.20 -0.28
C VAL A 54 26.70 -10.35 0.95
N ARG A 55 27.09 -10.95 2.08
CA ARG A 55 27.41 -10.24 3.34
C ARG A 55 28.48 -9.18 3.14
N LYS A 56 29.53 -9.52 2.42
CA LYS A 56 30.60 -8.59 2.06
C LYS A 56 30.10 -7.42 1.24
N ARG A 57 29.16 -7.66 0.31
CA ARG A 57 28.55 -6.60 -0.47
C ARG A 57 27.70 -5.68 0.37
N LEU A 58 26.83 -6.21 1.23
CA LEU A 58 26.02 -5.42 2.14
C LEU A 58 26.88 -4.54 3.06
N ALA A 59 27.97 -5.11 3.61
CA ALA A 59 28.93 -4.37 4.42
C ALA A 59 29.63 -3.25 3.62
N SER A 60 29.95 -3.47 2.34
CA SER A 60 30.52 -2.44 1.46
C SER A 60 29.52 -1.31 1.18
N LEU A 61 28.24 -1.64 0.96
CA LEU A 61 27.16 -0.65 0.79
C LEU A 61 26.98 0.19 2.06
N ARG A 62 26.98 -0.43 3.23
CA ARG A 62 26.86 0.25 4.53
C ARG A 62 28.03 1.23 4.78
N LYS A 63 29.26 0.86 4.44
CA LYS A 63 30.46 1.69 4.63
C LYS A 63 30.58 2.85 3.64
N SER A 64 29.89 2.78 2.50
CA SER A 64 29.96 3.80 1.46
C SER A 64 29.30 5.11 1.91
N LYS A 65 30.04 6.22 1.85
CA LYS A 65 29.55 7.57 2.21
C LYS A 65 29.32 8.45 0.97
N GLY A 66 29.65 7.97 -0.23
CA GLY A 66 29.54 8.77 -1.45
C GLY A 66 28.09 9.00 -1.86
N PHE A 67 27.76 10.24 -2.24
CA PHE A 67 26.46 10.58 -2.79
C PHE A 67 26.20 9.85 -4.13
N VAL A 68 25.01 9.29 -4.28
CA VAL A 68 24.58 8.58 -5.49
C VAL A 68 23.64 9.49 -6.28
N SER A 69 24.17 10.08 -7.36
CA SER A 69 23.39 10.93 -8.25
C SER A 69 22.32 10.10 -9.02
N TRP A 70 21.31 10.81 -9.54
CA TRP A 70 20.25 10.21 -10.34
C TRP A 70 20.75 9.33 -11.51
N ARG A 71 21.92 9.67 -12.10
CA ARG A 71 22.54 8.88 -13.18
C ARG A 71 23.03 7.50 -12.72
N LYS A 72 23.49 7.40 -11.48
CA LYS A 72 23.99 6.15 -10.88
C LYS A 72 22.92 5.35 -10.14
N ARG A 73 21.74 5.96 -9.88
CA ARG A 73 20.64 5.33 -9.14
C ARG A 73 20.20 4.01 -9.76
N LYS A 74 19.96 3.98 -11.09
CA LYS A 74 19.54 2.76 -11.80
C LYS A 74 20.51 1.58 -11.61
N ALA A 75 21.81 1.85 -11.57
CA ALA A 75 22.83 0.83 -11.32
C ALA A 75 22.79 0.35 -9.86
N LEU A 76 22.53 1.26 -8.90
CA LEU A 76 22.36 0.91 -7.49
C LEU A 76 21.11 0.05 -7.28
N VAL A 77 19.96 0.45 -7.82
CA VAL A 77 18.70 -0.34 -7.76
C VAL A 77 18.94 -1.76 -8.28
N LYS A 78 19.54 -1.90 -9.46
CA LYS A 78 19.86 -3.21 -10.03
C LYS A 78 20.80 -4.05 -9.16
N ASP A 79 21.75 -3.41 -8.47
CA ASP A 79 22.64 -4.10 -7.53
C ASP A 79 21.87 -4.59 -6.30
N LEU A 80 21.02 -3.73 -5.73
CA LEU A 80 20.14 -4.08 -4.60
C LEU A 80 19.20 -5.24 -4.95
N ASP A 81 18.50 -5.18 -6.07
CA ASP A 81 17.66 -6.26 -6.57
C ASP A 81 18.44 -7.57 -6.73
N THR A 82 19.69 -7.46 -7.23
CA THR A 82 20.54 -8.63 -7.37
C THR A 82 20.84 -9.27 -6.02
N GLN A 83 21.10 -8.47 -4.96
CA GLN A 83 21.33 -9.03 -3.63
C GLN A 83 20.07 -9.72 -3.09
N VAL A 84 18.89 -9.11 -3.23
CA VAL A 84 17.60 -9.72 -2.83
C VAL A 84 17.39 -11.06 -3.57
N VAL A 85 17.55 -11.08 -4.89
CA VAL A 85 17.42 -12.31 -5.70
C VAL A 85 18.38 -13.42 -5.23
N MET A 86 19.63 -13.08 -4.88
CA MET A 86 20.59 -14.07 -4.38
C MET A 86 20.18 -14.60 -3.00
N ILE A 87 19.73 -13.73 -2.11
CA ILE A 87 19.26 -14.11 -0.77
C ILE A 87 18.04 -15.03 -0.88
N VAL A 88 17.01 -14.59 -1.61
CA VAL A 88 15.71 -15.26 -1.65
C VAL A 88 15.73 -16.52 -2.49
N ASN A 89 16.30 -16.46 -3.71
CA ASN A 89 16.17 -17.56 -4.67
C ASN A 89 17.33 -18.56 -4.63
N LYS A 90 18.47 -18.19 -4.02
CA LYS A 90 19.67 -19.03 -4.04
C LYS A 90 20.13 -19.48 -2.64
N ILE A 91 19.94 -18.64 -1.61
CA ILE A 91 20.37 -18.96 -0.25
C ILE A 91 19.21 -19.51 0.58
N ALA A 92 18.02 -18.91 0.52
CA ALA A 92 16.90 -19.30 1.36
C ALA A 92 16.47 -20.76 1.21
N PRO A 93 16.47 -21.40 0.01
CA PRO A 93 16.07 -22.79 -0.13
C PRO A 93 16.93 -23.78 0.68
N ASP A 94 18.25 -23.52 0.77
CA ASP A 94 19.17 -24.43 1.46
C ASP A 94 19.48 -23.96 2.90
N HIS A 95 19.53 -22.66 3.13
CA HIS A 95 19.94 -22.04 4.39
C HIS A 95 19.00 -20.89 4.80
N PRO A 96 17.72 -21.18 5.19
CA PRO A 96 16.72 -20.14 5.46
C PRO A 96 17.14 -19.20 6.60
N THR A 97 17.77 -19.69 7.67
CA THR A 97 18.22 -18.85 8.78
C THR A 97 19.30 -17.85 8.33
N THR A 98 20.24 -18.30 7.49
CA THR A 98 21.26 -17.40 6.93
C THR A 98 20.63 -16.37 5.98
N ALA A 99 19.65 -16.78 5.19
CA ALA A 99 18.93 -15.88 4.29
C ALA A 99 18.11 -14.83 5.09
N PHE A 100 17.46 -15.24 6.16
CA PHE A 100 16.77 -14.34 7.08
C PHE A 100 17.69 -13.26 7.63
N ASP A 101 18.86 -13.65 8.14
CA ASP A 101 19.84 -12.69 8.68
C ASP A 101 20.43 -11.77 7.61
N LEU A 102 20.64 -12.26 6.40
CA LEU A 102 21.12 -11.43 5.28
C LEU A 102 20.04 -10.46 4.81
N LEU A 103 18.80 -10.89 4.73
CA LEU A 103 17.67 -10.03 4.37
C LEU A 103 17.46 -8.95 5.44
N TRP A 104 17.59 -9.30 6.73
CA TRP A 104 17.55 -8.35 7.82
C TRP A 104 18.63 -7.27 7.68
N GLN A 105 19.89 -7.69 7.48
CA GLN A 105 21.01 -6.79 7.22
C GLN A 105 20.81 -5.93 5.97
N PHE A 106 20.11 -6.45 4.98
CA PHE A 106 19.76 -5.72 3.75
C PHE A 106 18.77 -4.59 4.05
N ILE A 107 17.68 -4.84 4.77
CA ILE A 107 16.70 -3.79 5.13
C ILE A 107 17.37 -2.72 6.01
N GLU A 108 18.24 -3.09 6.96
CA GLU A 108 19.02 -2.15 7.78
C GLU A 108 19.94 -1.21 6.97
N LEU A 109 20.12 -1.40 5.66
CA LEU A 109 20.83 -0.46 4.81
C LEU A 109 20.02 0.75 4.42
N ALA A 110 18.69 0.67 4.49
CA ALA A 110 17.77 1.65 3.93
C ALA A 110 18.05 3.08 4.43
N PRO A 111 18.16 3.37 5.74
CA PRO A 111 18.42 4.72 6.22
C PRO A 111 19.70 5.33 5.60
N SER A 112 20.80 4.58 5.60
CA SER A 112 22.07 5.06 5.05
C SER A 112 22.04 5.28 3.53
N LEU A 113 21.15 4.60 2.82
CA LEU A 113 20.96 4.77 1.38
C LEU A 113 20.06 5.96 1.08
N TYR A 114 18.99 6.14 1.84
CA TYR A 114 18.10 7.30 1.69
C TYR A 114 18.82 8.61 1.93
N GLU A 115 19.66 8.71 2.95
CA GLU A 115 20.43 9.91 3.29
C GLU A 115 21.42 10.35 2.18
N ARG A 116 21.91 9.44 1.37
CA ARG A 116 22.94 9.70 0.36
C ARG A 116 22.51 9.52 -1.09
N THR A 117 21.21 9.36 -1.33
CA THR A 117 20.68 9.10 -2.68
C THR A 117 19.55 10.08 -3.01
N ASP A 118 19.56 10.63 -4.24
CA ASP A 118 18.42 11.37 -4.75
C ASP A 118 17.36 10.38 -5.28
N ASP A 119 16.45 9.96 -4.40
CA ASP A 119 15.39 8.99 -4.70
C ASP A 119 14.00 9.63 -4.84
N ARG A 120 13.89 10.77 -5.52
CA ARG A 120 12.62 11.47 -5.75
C ARG A 120 11.54 10.63 -6.44
N ARG A 121 11.91 9.53 -7.08
CA ARG A 121 10.98 8.61 -7.74
C ARG A 121 10.57 7.42 -6.87
N GLY A 122 11.22 7.23 -5.74
CA GLY A 122 10.96 6.10 -4.85
C GLY A 122 11.51 4.76 -5.32
N ASP A 123 12.35 4.73 -6.38
CA ASP A 123 12.86 3.47 -6.96
C ASP A 123 13.64 2.61 -5.93
N ILE A 124 14.36 3.25 -5.00
CA ILE A 124 15.09 2.55 -3.93
C ILE A 124 14.14 2.13 -2.82
N GLY A 125 13.18 3.00 -2.47
CA GLY A 125 12.13 2.67 -1.51
C GLY A 125 11.33 1.43 -1.92
N GLU A 126 10.98 1.33 -3.20
CA GLU A 126 10.26 0.17 -3.77
C GLU A 126 11.04 -1.14 -3.60
N VAL A 127 12.38 -1.12 -3.78
CA VAL A 127 13.20 -2.31 -3.54
C VAL A 127 13.14 -2.78 -2.10
N PHE A 128 13.20 -1.88 -1.12
CA PHE A 128 13.11 -2.24 0.30
C PHE A 128 11.71 -2.70 0.69
N GLN A 129 10.67 -2.03 0.19
CA GLN A 129 9.28 -2.43 0.41
C GLN A 129 8.95 -3.80 -0.20
N SER A 130 9.52 -4.12 -1.36
CA SER A 130 9.39 -5.45 -1.95
C SER A 130 10.19 -6.50 -1.18
N ALA A 131 11.40 -6.13 -0.73
CA ALA A 131 12.29 -7.06 -0.03
C ALA A 131 11.75 -7.50 1.32
N ILE A 132 11.11 -6.60 2.10
CA ILE A 132 10.56 -6.94 3.43
C ILE A 132 9.49 -8.02 3.36
N LEU A 133 8.74 -8.10 2.26
CA LEU A 133 7.67 -9.09 2.08
C LEU A 133 8.20 -10.53 2.04
N HIS A 134 9.46 -10.73 1.63
CA HIS A 134 10.06 -12.08 1.60
C HIS A 134 10.29 -12.69 2.98
N PHE A 135 10.20 -11.91 4.05
CA PHE A 135 10.20 -12.49 5.40
C PHE A 135 9.01 -13.40 5.64
N ALA A 136 7.87 -13.17 4.98
CA ALA A 136 6.69 -14.03 5.10
C ALA A 136 6.98 -15.48 4.68
N ASP A 137 7.82 -15.67 3.66
CA ASP A 137 8.17 -16.99 3.12
C ASP A 137 9.40 -17.59 3.84
N ILE A 138 10.37 -16.76 4.22
CA ILE A 138 11.64 -17.23 4.78
C ILE A 138 11.53 -17.52 6.27
N ALA A 139 10.86 -16.66 7.05
CA ALA A 139 10.83 -16.78 8.50
C ALA A 139 10.20 -18.09 9.02
N PRO A 140 9.09 -18.60 8.44
CA PRO A 140 8.53 -19.90 8.87
C PRO A 140 9.45 -21.09 8.64
N CYS A 141 10.42 -20.97 7.73
CA CYS A 141 11.40 -22.02 7.45
C CYS A 141 12.63 -21.97 8.38
N THR A 142 12.67 -21.02 9.32
CA THR A 142 13.79 -20.81 10.24
C THR A 142 13.48 -21.39 11.62
N VAL A 143 14.54 -21.64 12.40
CA VAL A 143 14.42 -21.99 13.82
C VAL A 143 14.84 -20.74 14.61
N LEU A 144 13.88 -19.84 14.82
CA LEU A 144 14.08 -18.63 15.60
C LEU A 144 13.34 -18.75 16.93
N ASP A 145 14.01 -18.32 18.00
CA ASP A 145 13.37 -18.14 19.29
C ASP A 145 12.42 -16.93 19.24
N ALA A 146 11.18 -17.12 19.70
CA ALA A 146 10.12 -16.13 19.58
C ALA A 146 10.42 -14.81 20.35
N GLU A 147 11.00 -14.92 21.56
CA GLU A 147 11.35 -13.74 22.35
C GLU A 147 12.53 -12.98 21.73
N THR A 148 13.56 -13.71 21.30
CA THR A 148 14.71 -13.12 20.58
C THR A 148 14.26 -12.42 19.28
N LEU A 149 13.32 -13.01 18.57
CA LEU A 149 12.74 -12.40 17.36
C LEU A 149 11.94 -11.14 17.73
N ALA A 150 11.15 -11.18 18.79
CA ALA A 150 10.38 -10.04 19.27
C ALA A 150 11.29 -8.86 19.69
N ASP A 151 12.43 -9.15 20.36
CA ASP A 151 13.43 -8.13 20.67
C ASP A 151 14.03 -7.49 19.43
N ARG A 152 14.30 -8.29 18.39
CA ARG A 152 14.80 -7.79 17.10
C ARG A 152 13.76 -6.90 16.42
N VAL A 153 12.51 -7.34 16.39
CA VAL A 153 11.38 -6.57 15.81
C VAL A 153 11.19 -5.26 16.58
N TRP A 154 11.16 -5.31 17.91
CA TRP A 154 11.02 -4.09 18.72
C TRP A 154 12.09 -3.06 18.42
N ARG A 155 13.35 -3.49 18.33
CA ARG A 155 14.49 -2.59 18.06
C ARG A 155 14.31 -1.85 16.73
N VAL A 156 13.92 -2.53 15.66
CA VAL A 156 13.80 -1.90 14.35
C VAL A 156 12.52 -1.08 14.21
N VAL A 157 11.42 -1.51 14.81
CA VAL A 157 10.16 -0.75 14.79
C VAL A 157 10.28 0.54 15.61
N SER A 158 10.99 0.51 16.75
CA SER A 158 11.21 1.71 17.57
C SER A 158 12.14 2.75 16.94
N ASP A 159 12.95 2.37 15.95
CA ASP A 159 13.89 3.25 15.21
C ASP A 159 13.57 3.31 13.70
N ASN A 160 12.30 3.19 13.33
CA ASN A 160 11.83 3.15 11.94
C ASN A 160 11.58 4.56 11.39
N ALA A 161 12.63 5.32 11.19
CA ALA A 161 12.54 6.74 10.83
C ALA A 161 12.05 6.97 9.38
N TYR A 162 12.25 6.02 8.47
CA TYR A 162 11.94 6.14 7.04
C TYR A 162 10.83 5.19 6.58
N GLY A 163 10.24 4.38 7.49
CA GLY A 163 9.18 3.42 7.17
C GLY A 163 9.68 2.13 6.50
N GLU A 164 10.99 1.86 6.52
CA GLU A 164 11.58 0.67 5.91
C GLU A 164 11.15 -0.65 6.57
N TRP A 165 10.67 -0.59 7.81
CA TRP A 165 10.17 -1.72 8.58
C TRP A 165 8.64 -1.74 8.74
N ASP A 166 7.93 -0.90 8.00
CA ASP A 166 6.47 -0.86 8.08
C ASP A 166 5.86 -2.24 7.75
N GLY A 167 4.93 -2.68 8.60
CA GLY A 167 4.25 -3.97 8.45
C GLY A 167 5.05 -5.20 8.93
N ILE A 168 6.28 -5.05 9.44
CA ILE A 168 7.13 -6.19 9.87
C ILE A 168 6.47 -7.03 10.97
N ILE A 169 5.70 -6.42 11.88
CA ILE A 169 4.97 -7.13 12.93
C ILE A 169 3.98 -8.10 12.31
N SER A 170 3.17 -7.62 11.37
CA SER A 170 2.18 -8.44 10.66
C SER A 170 2.82 -9.54 9.81
N ILE A 171 3.94 -9.23 9.13
CA ILE A 171 4.68 -10.17 8.29
C ILE A 171 5.27 -11.31 9.12
N LEU A 172 5.85 -11.00 10.27
CA LEU A 172 6.50 -11.98 11.16
C LEU A 172 5.56 -12.61 12.19
N ALA A 173 4.30 -12.18 12.27
CA ALA A 173 3.33 -12.68 13.23
C ALA A 173 3.21 -14.22 13.26
N PRO A 174 3.17 -14.93 12.10
CA PRO A 174 3.12 -16.39 12.10
C PRO A 174 4.35 -17.05 12.75
N THR A 175 5.52 -16.43 12.64
CA THR A 175 6.77 -16.92 13.22
C THR A 175 6.93 -16.50 14.69
N LEU A 176 6.48 -15.31 15.05
CA LEU A 176 6.43 -14.84 16.45
C LEU A 176 5.47 -15.72 17.29
N GLY A 177 4.36 -16.14 16.70
CA GLY A 177 3.34 -16.87 17.41
C GLY A 177 2.75 -16.06 18.59
N GLU A 178 1.92 -16.69 19.39
CA GLU A 178 1.27 -16.06 20.53
C GLU A 178 2.29 -15.55 21.59
N ALA A 179 3.30 -16.35 21.87
CA ALA A 179 4.34 -16.02 22.86
C ALA A 179 5.15 -14.78 22.42
N GLY A 180 5.65 -14.74 21.17
CA GLY A 180 6.43 -13.62 20.66
C GLY A 180 5.61 -12.35 20.53
N LEU A 181 4.34 -12.43 20.09
CA LEU A 181 3.44 -11.28 20.03
C LEU A 181 3.12 -10.73 21.43
N SER A 182 2.89 -11.60 22.41
CA SER A 182 2.67 -11.19 23.81
C SER A 182 3.90 -10.52 24.40
N TYR A 183 5.09 -11.05 24.11
CA TYR A 183 6.36 -10.46 24.56
C TYR A 183 6.61 -9.09 23.90
N LEU A 184 6.33 -8.96 22.61
CA LEU A 184 6.42 -7.69 21.87
C LEU A 184 5.43 -6.66 22.43
N LYS A 185 4.20 -7.06 22.74
CA LYS A 185 3.19 -6.21 23.38
C LYS A 185 3.71 -5.62 24.68
N ALA A 186 4.33 -6.45 25.54
CA ALA A 186 4.92 -5.99 26.81
C ALA A 186 6.06 -4.97 26.59
N HIS A 187 6.81 -5.04 25.48
CA HIS A 187 7.79 -4.01 25.13
C HIS A 187 7.12 -2.68 24.77
N VAL A 188 6.05 -2.72 23.97
CA VAL A 188 5.29 -1.52 23.56
C VAL A 188 4.66 -0.85 24.78
N GLU A 189 4.05 -1.63 25.68
CA GLU A 189 3.42 -1.13 26.91
C GLU A 189 4.46 -0.48 27.83
N ARG A 190 5.61 -1.13 28.06
CA ARG A 190 6.71 -0.54 28.83
C ARG A 190 7.23 0.76 28.21
N PHE A 191 7.32 0.81 26.89
CA PHE A 191 7.68 2.04 26.20
C PHE A 191 6.62 3.13 26.39
N ALA A 192 5.33 2.78 26.36
CA ALA A 192 4.24 3.71 26.60
C ALA A 192 4.37 4.39 27.99
N ASP A 193 4.70 3.61 29.02
CA ASP A 193 4.85 4.08 30.40
C ASP A 193 6.15 4.87 30.65
N THR A 194 7.15 4.75 29.75
CA THR A 194 8.41 5.47 29.90
C THR A 194 8.20 6.97 29.67
N PRO A 195 8.53 7.86 30.61
CA PRO A 195 8.42 9.30 30.38
C PRO A 195 9.24 9.73 29.16
N LEU A 196 8.74 10.69 28.38
CA LEU A 196 9.58 11.35 27.39
C LEU A 196 10.73 12.03 28.13
N PHE A 197 11.98 11.61 27.82
CA PHE A 197 13.15 12.21 28.43
C PHE A 197 13.24 13.68 28.03
N GLU A 198 12.94 14.57 28.95
CA GLU A 198 13.45 15.94 28.91
C GLU A 198 14.95 15.86 29.14
N SER A 199 15.72 16.27 28.14
CA SER A 199 17.18 16.34 28.26
C SER A 199 17.51 17.24 29.43
N LYS A 200 18.10 16.70 30.52
CA LYS A 200 18.45 17.39 31.73
C LYS A 200 19.47 18.55 31.58
N VAL A 201 19.86 18.87 30.37
CA VAL A 201 20.94 19.84 30.03
C VAL A 201 20.41 21.01 29.17
N GLU A 202 19.12 21.10 28.92
CA GLU A 202 18.60 22.23 28.15
C GLU A 202 18.38 23.46 29.05
N HIS A 203 18.91 24.60 28.62
CA HIS A 203 18.67 25.89 29.27
C HIS A 203 17.17 26.19 29.32
N ASP A 204 16.68 26.72 30.42
CA ASP A 204 15.28 27.12 30.66
C ASP A 204 14.65 27.90 29.47
N ALA A 205 15.46 28.68 28.75
CA ALA A 205 15.04 29.40 27.55
C ALA A 205 14.69 28.50 26.39
N ILE A 206 15.35 27.33 26.23
CA ILE A 206 15.05 26.37 25.15
C ILE A 206 13.80 25.60 25.52
N LEU A 207 13.62 25.24 26.79
CA LEU A 207 12.39 24.60 27.28
C LEU A 207 11.18 25.51 27.08
N PHE A 208 11.29 26.79 27.41
CA PHE A 208 10.25 27.78 27.17
C PHE A 208 9.91 27.98 25.68
N LEU A 209 10.91 27.97 24.79
CA LEU A 209 10.69 28.06 23.35
C LEU A 209 10.01 26.79 22.77
N ARG A 210 10.31 25.62 23.30
CA ARG A 210 9.66 24.35 22.94
C ARG A 210 8.20 24.33 23.42
N GLU A 211 7.95 24.81 24.62
CA GLU A 211 6.61 24.92 25.18
C GLU A 211 5.73 25.89 24.36
N LEU A 212 6.29 27.07 24.02
CA LEU A 212 5.65 28.05 23.13
C LEU A 212 5.35 27.51 21.73
N ARG A 213 6.17 26.60 21.19
CA ARG A 213 5.98 25.96 19.89
C ARG A 213 5.11 24.70 19.95
N GLY A 214 4.69 24.27 21.15
CA GLY A 214 3.92 23.04 21.33
C GLY A 214 4.70 21.76 20.96
N GLU A 215 6.05 21.80 20.94
CA GLU A 215 6.90 20.68 20.54
C GLU A 215 6.78 19.49 21.51
N ALA A 216 6.60 19.76 22.82
CA ALA A 216 6.38 18.74 23.83
C ALA A 216 5.05 17.98 23.57
N ASP A 217 3.98 18.71 23.25
CA ASP A 217 2.67 18.13 22.91
C ASP A 217 2.74 17.31 21.62
N GLN A 218 3.49 17.78 20.61
CA GLN A 218 3.72 17.04 19.37
C GLN A 218 4.51 15.75 19.59
N SER A 219 5.51 15.76 20.45
CA SER A 219 6.31 14.57 20.80
C SER A 219 5.47 13.54 21.55
N ALA A 220 4.65 13.98 22.50
CA ALA A 220 3.72 13.13 23.22
C ALA A 220 2.68 12.48 22.26
N LYS A 221 2.10 13.28 21.36
CA LYS A 221 1.16 12.81 20.34
C LYS A 221 1.81 11.82 19.37
N ARG A 222 3.06 12.04 18.96
CA ARG A 222 3.80 11.10 18.09
C ARG A 222 4.03 9.77 18.82
N LYS A 223 4.47 9.81 20.06
CA LYS A 223 4.66 8.62 20.89
C LYS A 223 3.35 7.85 21.05
N GLN A 224 2.26 8.54 21.38
CA GLN A 224 0.94 7.93 21.54
C GLN A 224 0.48 7.24 20.25
N ARG A 225 0.61 7.91 19.09
CA ARG A 225 0.26 7.32 17.78
C ARG A 225 1.09 6.10 17.45
N PHE A 226 2.39 6.16 17.70
CA PHE A 226 3.30 5.04 17.49
C PHE A 226 2.93 3.83 18.35
N VAL A 227 2.69 4.04 19.65
CA VAL A 227 2.24 2.99 20.59
C VAL A 227 0.90 2.40 20.11
N GLN A 228 -0.06 3.24 19.77
CA GLN A 228 -1.36 2.81 19.27
C GLN A 228 -1.21 1.97 17.99
N GLN A 229 -0.41 2.41 17.02
CA GLN A 229 -0.16 1.67 15.79
C GLN A 229 0.45 0.29 16.07
N CYS A 230 1.49 0.21 16.90
CA CYS A 230 2.11 -1.07 17.27
C CYS A 230 1.10 -2.03 17.94
N LEU A 231 0.31 -1.52 18.89
CA LEU A 231 -0.70 -2.34 19.59
C LEU A 231 -1.81 -2.79 18.62
N GLN A 232 -2.22 -1.95 17.67
CA GLN A 232 -3.18 -2.33 16.62
C GLN A 232 -2.65 -3.43 15.72
N GLU A 233 -1.39 -3.33 15.26
CA GLU A 233 -0.75 -4.37 14.45
C GLU A 233 -0.65 -5.69 15.22
N ILE A 234 -0.26 -5.66 16.50
CA ILE A 234 -0.17 -6.85 17.36
C ILE A 234 -1.56 -7.46 17.57
N ALA A 235 -2.57 -6.67 17.90
CA ALA A 235 -3.94 -7.13 18.12
C ALA A 235 -4.55 -7.73 16.84
N THR A 236 -4.28 -7.12 15.68
CA THR A 236 -4.68 -7.65 14.38
C THR A 236 -4.01 -8.99 14.08
N ALA A 237 -2.71 -9.08 14.35
CA ALA A 237 -1.91 -10.27 14.09
C ALA A 237 -2.27 -11.44 15.02
N SER A 238 -2.64 -11.16 16.27
CA SER A 238 -3.10 -12.16 17.24
C SER A 238 -4.59 -12.53 17.08
N GLY A 239 -5.34 -11.80 16.24
CA GLY A 239 -6.79 -11.96 16.11
C GLY A 239 -7.58 -11.48 17.32
N ASP A 240 -6.95 -10.73 18.23
CA ASP A 240 -7.58 -10.17 19.44
C ASP A 240 -8.38 -8.91 19.10
N THR A 241 -9.60 -9.13 18.62
CA THR A 241 -10.51 -8.05 18.25
C THR A 241 -10.92 -7.17 19.44
N ASP A 242 -10.99 -7.74 20.63
CA ASP A 242 -11.43 -7.00 21.82
C ASP A 242 -10.32 -6.06 22.28
N ALA A 243 -9.06 -6.52 22.25
CA ALA A 243 -7.88 -5.67 22.47
C ALA A 243 -7.80 -4.55 21.41
N TYR A 244 -8.04 -4.88 20.12
CA TYR A 244 -8.03 -3.89 19.04
C TYR A 244 -9.06 -2.79 19.25
N ILE A 245 -10.31 -3.16 19.56
CA ILE A 245 -11.40 -2.20 19.83
C ILE A 245 -11.10 -1.35 21.05
N GLY A 246 -10.51 -1.96 22.10
CA GLY A 246 -10.12 -1.29 23.33
C GLY A 246 -9.07 -0.18 23.17
N LEU A 247 -8.39 -0.11 22.00
CA LEU A 247 -7.45 0.97 21.68
C LEU A 247 -8.12 2.27 21.22
N TYR A 248 -9.42 2.21 20.93
CA TYR A 248 -10.20 3.37 20.51
C TYR A 248 -11.09 3.88 21.63
N SER A 249 -11.19 5.19 21.76
CA SER A 249 -12.18 5.81 22.61
C SER A 249 -13.61 5.65 22.04
N SER A 250 -14.61 5.81 22.84
CA SER A 250 -16.00 5.82 22.37
C SER A 250 -16.29 6.96 21.37
N GLU A 251 -15.49 8.03 21.38
CA GLU A 251 -15.56 9.13 20.42
C GLU A 251 -14.91 8.73 19.09
N ASP A 252 -13.74 8.08 19.11
CA ASP A 252 -13.09 7.58 17.91
C ASP A 252 -13.99 6.58 17.17
N LEU A 253 -14.64 5.69 17.88
CA LEU A 253 -15.58 4.70 17.31
C LEU A 253 -16.83 5.33 16.68
N ARG A 254 -17.11 6.62 16.93
CA ARG A 254 -18.14 7.38 16.22
C ARG A 254 -17.68 7.92 14.87
N ASN A 255 -16.39 7.88 14.60
CA ASN A 255 -15.87 8.24 13.27
C ASN A 255 -16.17 7.12 12.28
N LYS A 256 -16.81 7.47 11.15
CA LYS A 256 -17.22 6.50 10.12
C LYS A 256 -16.06 5.69 9.54
N VAL A 257 -14.87 6.30 9.39
CA VAL A 257 -13.67 5.60 8.88
C VAL A 257 -13.21 4.56 9.89
N VAL A 258 -13.11 4.94 11.18
CA VAL A 258 -12.69 4.04 12.26
C VAL A 258 -13.71 2.91 12.44
N ALA A 259 -15.00 3.24 12.45
CA ALA A 259 -16.06 2.24 12.58
C ALA A 259 -16.04 1.23 11.42
N ALA A 260 -15.80 1.70 10.19
CA ALA A 260 -15.66 0.83 9.02
C ALA A 260 -14.45 -0.11 9.14
N GLU A 261 -13.30 0.41 9.55
CA GLU A 261 -12.08 -0.37 9.75
C GLU A 261 -12.27 -1.47 10.80
N VAL A 262 -12.81 -1.09 11.97
CA VAL A 262 -13.11 -2.04 13.05
C VAL A 262 -14.14 -3.08 12.61
N ALA A 263 -15.18 -2.67 11.88
CA ALA A 263 -16.19 -3.60 11.36
C ALA A 263 -15.59 -4.63 10.40
N LEU A 264 -14.69 -4.22 9.49
CA LEU A 264 -14.00 -5.14 8.60
C LEU A 264 -13.09 -6.12 9.35
N LEU A 265 -12.45 -5.69 10.43
CA LEU A 265 -11.69 -6.58 11.31
C LEU A 265 -12.61 -7.59 12.02
N LEU A 266 -13.75 -7.15 12.54
CA LEU A 266 -14.75 -8.03 13.15
C LEU A 266 -15.26 -9.07 12.15
N LEU A 267 -15.47 -8.69 10.88
CA LEU A 267 -15.87 -9.63 9.82
C LEU A 267 -14.82 -10.71 9.57
N LYS A 268 -13.54 -10.33 9.50
CA LYS A 268 -12.43 -11.30 9.35
C LYS A 268 -12.41 -12.33 10.47
N ASN A 269 -12.85 -11.94 11.67
CA ASN A 269 -12.91 -12.80 12.86
C ASN A 269 -14.30 -13.41 13.10
N ASN A 270 -15.15 -13.47 12.07
CA ASN A 270 -16.51 -14.04 12.12
C ASN A 270 -17.46 -13.40 13.13
N LYS A 271 -17.18 -12.17 13.58
CA LYS A 271 -18.01 -11.38 14.51
C LYS A 271 -18.96 -10.42 13.75
N GLY A 272 -19.64 -10.90 12.70
CA GLY A 272 -20.46 -10.05 11.82
C GLY A 272 -21.64 -9.33 12.52
N LYS A 273 -22.20 -9.93 13.59
CA LYS A 273 -23.28 -9.26 14.36
C LYS A 273 -22.74 -8.03 15.10
N ASP A 274 -21.57 -8.11 15.68
CA ASP A 274 -20.93 -7.02 16.41
C ASP A 274 -20.53 -5.90 15.45
N ALA A 275 -20.04 -6.25 14.24
CA ALA A 275 -19.79 -5.31 13.16
C ALA A 275 -21.06 -4.54 12.77
N LEU A 276 -22.21 -5.22 12.65
CA LEU A 276 -23.45 -4.57 12.31
C LEU A 276 -23.94 -3.60 13.41
N VAL A 277 -23.81 -3.99 14.68
CA VAL A 277 -24.15 -3.12 15.82
C VAL A 277 -23.29 -1.87 15.81
N LEU A 278 -21.95 -2.02 15.65
CA LEU A 278 -21.04 -0.90 15.59
C LEU A 278 -21.39 0.07 14.46
N LEU A 279 -21.59 -0.42 13.25
CA LEU A 279 -21.91 0.42 12.09
C LEU A 279 -23.28 1.10 12.24
N SER A 280 -24.26 0.42 12.82
CA SER A 280 -25.58 1.01 13.06
C SER A 280 -25.55 2.17 14.05
N ASN A 281 -24.67 2.12 15.05
CA ASN A 281 -24.51 3.19 16.04
C ASN A 281 -23.89 4.48 15.44
N VAL A 282 -23.31 4.40 14.25
CA VAL A 282 -22.58 5.49 13.58
C VAL A 282 -23.33 5.99 12.33
N ALA A 283 -24.39 5.32 11.91
CA ALA A 283 -25.13 5.62 10.69
C ALA A 283 -25.60 7.10 10.63
N ASP A 284 -26.10 7.62 11.74
CA ASP A 284 -26.68 8.96 11.85
C ASP A 284 -25.65 10.06 12.18
N VAL A 285 -24.39 9.74 12.29
CA VAL A 285 -23.33 10.75 12.52
C VAL A 285 -23.17 11.62 11.28
N GLY A 286 -23.45 12.92 11.42
CA GLY A 286 -23.43 13.88 10.32
C GLY A 286 -22.06 14.04 9.67
N GLY A 287 -22.04 14.41 8.37
CA GLY A 287 -20.85 14.65 7.57
C GLY A 287 -20.60 13.57 6.53
N SER A 288 -19.99 13.99 5.39
CA SER A 288 -19.66 13.09 4.27
C SER A 288 -18.33 12.38 4.42
N PHE A 289 -17.50 12.80 5.38
CA PHE A 289 -16.18 12.21 5.60
C PHE A 289 -16.32 10.76 6.09
N GLY A 290 -15.67 9.83 5.39
CA GLY A 290 -15.72 8.41 5.71
C GLY A 290 -17.02 7.69 5.33
N GLN A 291 -17.97 8.38 4.65
CA GLN A 291 -19.24 7.77 4.27
C GLN A 291 -19.06 6.59 3.31
N GLU A 292 -18.14 6.68 2.36
CA GLU A 292 -17.90 5.62 1.39
C GLU A 292 -17.34 4.36 2.05
N GLN A 293 -16.35 4.51 2.93
CA GLN A 293 -15.79 3.41 3.71
C GLN A 293 -16.83 2.75 4.60
N TRP A 294 -17.68 3.55 5.21
CA TRP A 294 -18.78 3.07 6.04
C TRP A 294 -19.80 2.28 5.21
N ASP A 295 -20.22 2.79 4.04
CA ASP A 295 -21.15 2.13 3.14
C ASP A 295 -20.62 0.76 2.68
N ASP A 296 -19.35 0.70 2.29
CA ASP A 296 -18.68 -0.53 1.86
C ASP A 296 -18.60 -1.57 2.99
N ALA A 297 -18.25 -1.13 4.20
CA ALA A 297 -18.21 -1.98 5.37
C ALA A 297 -19.62 -2.48 5.76
N TYR A 298 -20.62 -1.63 5.66
CA TYR A 298 -22.01 -1.98 5.96
C TYR A 298 -22.57 -3.00 4.96
N ILE A 299 -22.36 -2.78 3.66
CA ILE A 299 -22.73 -3.72 2.58
C ILE A 299 -22.03 -5.08 2.79
N SER A 300 -20.74 -5.07 3.09
CA SER A 300 -19.95 -6.27 3.36
C SER A 300 -20.50 -7.03 4.57
N THR A 301 -20.83 -6.32 5.64
CA THR A 301 -21.41 -6.88 6.86
C THR A 301 -22.78 -7.53 6.59
N LEU A 302 -23.65 -6.85 5.87
CA LEU A 302 -24.95 -7.41 5.49
C LEU A 302 -24.80 -8.66 4.61
N THR A 303 -23.85 -8.64 3.70
CA THR A 303 -23.58 -9.77 2.80
C THR A 303 -23.11 -11.00 3.57
N VAL A 304 -22.14 -10.84 4.50
CA VAL A 304 -21.63 -11.92 5.37
C VAL A 304 -22.73 -12.49 6.27
N LEU A 305 -23.66 -11.63 6.72
CA LEU A 305 -24.81 -12.05 7.54
C LEU A 305 -25.97 -12.68 6.72
N GLY A 306 -25.81 -12.85 5.41
CA GLY A 306 -26.85 -13.39 4.52
C GLY A 306 -28.04 -12.45 4.29
N ARG A 307 -27.92 -11.18 4.67
CA ARG A 307 -28.96 -10.16 4.47
C ARG A 307 -28.87 -9.53 3.08
N HIS A 308 -28.92 -10.38 2.04
CA HIS A 308 -28.68 -9.97 0.64
C HIS A 308 -29.60 -8.84 0.16
N ASN A 309 -30.90 -8.89 0.51
CA ASN A 309 -31.83 -7.83 0.13
C ASN A 309 -31.46 -6.48 0.75
N GLY A 310 -31.02 -6.46 2.00
CA GLY A 310 -30.53 -5.26 2.65
C GLY A 310 -29.27 -4.70 1.99
N ALA A 311 -28.32 -5.58 1.64
CA ALA A 311 -27.10 -5.19 0.93
C ALA A 311 -27.43 -4.60 -0.46
N GLN A 312 -28.36 -5.20 -1.20
CA GLN A 312 -28.80 -4.67 -2.50
C GLN A 312 -29.51 -3.31 -2.35
N ALA A 313 -30.42 -3.19 -1.40
CA ALA A 313 -31.09 -1.91 -1.13
C ALA A 313 -30.06 -0.80 -0.79
N HIS A 314 -29.04 -1.13 0.00
CA HIS A 314 -28.00 -0.15 0.36
C HIS A 314 -27.09 0.20 -0.83
N ARG A 315 -26.75 -0.75 -1.70
CA ARG A 315 -26.02 -0.46 -2.96
C ARG A 315 -26.79 0.52 -3.84
N TRP A 316 -28.10 0.32 -3.98
CA TRP A 316 -28.95 1.23 -4.72
C TRP A 316 -29.01 2.62 -4.08
N LEU A 317 -29.09 2.70 -2.76
CA LEU A 317 -29.05 3.96 -2.01
C LEU A 317 -27.71 4.71 -2.22
N CYS A 318 -26.59 3.99 -2.22
CA CYS A 318 -25.27 4.58 -2.53
C CYS A 318 -25.21 5.14 -3.96
N PHE A 319 -25.85 4.45 -4.91
CA PHE A 319 -25.99 4.97 -6.27
C PHE A 319 -26.87 6.23 -6.30
N GLU A 320 -28.05 6.22 -5.70
CA GLU A 320 -28.95 7.37 -5.66
C GLU A 320 -28.28 8.62 -5.02
N ASN A 321 -27.55 8.42 -3.95
CA ASN A 321 -26.91 9.54 -3.24
C ASN A 321 -25.70 10.15 -3.97
N ARG A 322 -24.94 9.34 -4.72
CA ARG A 322 -23.63 9.77 -5.25
C ARG A 322 -23.38 9.39 -6.70
N LEU A 323 -24.30 8.75 -7.37
CA LEU A 323 -24.14 8.13 -8.68
C LEU A 323 -22.89 7.21 -8.74
N SER A 324 -22.70 6.40 -7.68
CA SER A 324 -21.56 5.49 -7.59
C SER A 324 -21.66 4.37 -8.61
N VAL A 325 -20.72 4.39 -9.57
CA VAL A 325 -20.63 3.39 -10.63
C VAL A 325 -20.38 1.99 -10.08
N ASP A 326 -19.51 1.88 -9.07
CA ASP A 326 -19.11 0.58 -8.51
C ASP A 326 -20.26 -0.07 -7.73
N HIS A 327 -21.02 0.72 -6.96
CA HIS A 327 -22.21 0.23 -6.27
C HIS A 327 -23.31 -0.18 -7.25
N LEU A 328 -23.51 0.58 -8.33
CA LEU A 328 -24.47 0.22 -9.37
C LEU A 328 -24.07 -1.08 -10.07
N ARG A 329 -22.81 -1.24 -10.46
CA ARG A 329 -22.32 -2.50 -11.05
C ARG A 329 -22.50 -3.69 -10.11
N ALA A 330 -22.19 -3.51 -8.84
CA ALA A 330 -22.37 -4.56 -7.84
C ALA A 330 -23.86 -4.87 -7.58
N PHE A 331 -24.72 -3.87 -7.67
CA PHE A 331 -26.17 -4.01 -7.57
C PHE A 331 -26.71 -4.84 -8.75
N LEU A 332 -26.42 -4.44 -10.01
CA LEU A 332 -26.90 -5.13 -11.21
C LEU A 332 -26.39 -6.58 -11.26
N LYS A 333 -25.12 -6.83 -10.91
CA LYS A 333 -24.56 -8.17 -10.86
C LYS A 333 -25.28 -9.11 -9.88
N GLY A 334 -25.96 -8.57 -8.89
CA GLY A 334 -26.71 -9.34 -7.89
C GLY A 334 -28.19 -9.53 -8.23
N LEU A 335 -28.65 -9.02 -9.37
CA LEU A 335 -30.04 -9.19 -9.84
C LEU A 335 -30.18 -10.47 -10.69
N PRO A 336 -31.41 -11.06 -10.73
CA PRO A 336 -31.73 -12.11 -11.69
C PRO A 336 -31.64 -11.60 -13.14
N ASP A 337 -31.50 -12.55 -14.07
CA ASP A 337 -31.49 -12.26 -15.51
C ASP A 337 -32.70 -11.43 -15.91
N PHE A 338 -32.51 -10.42 -16.76
CA PHE A 338 -33.46 -9.42 -17.27
C PHE A 338 -33.88 -8.32 -16.27
N GLU A 339 -33.84 -8.52 -14.96
CA GLU A 339 -34.10 -7.45 -14.00
C GLU A 339 -32.96 -6.41 -13.96
N ASP A 340 -31.76 -6.82 -14.33
CA ASP A 340 -30.58 -5.95 -14.47
C ASP A 340 -30.77 -4.90 -15.57
N VAL A 341 -31.41 -5.26 -16.69
CA VAL A 341 -31.69 -4.33 -17.80
C VAL A 341 -32.68 -3.25 -17.37
N GLU A 342 -33.78 -3.64 -16.72
CA GLU A 342 -34.77 -2.68 -16.20
C GLU A 342 -34.17 -1.76 -15.13
N ALA A 343 -33.31 -2.30 -14.28
CA ALA A 343 -32.62 -1.54 -13.25
C ALA A 343 -31.60 -0.57 -13.85
N GLU A 344 -30.89 -0.97 -14.91
CA GLU A 344 -29.97 -0.09 -15.63
C GLU A 344 -30.70 1.07 -16.32
N ASP A 345 -31.84 0.79 -16.95
CA ASP A 345 -32.67 1.84 -17.56
C ASP A 345 -33.22 2.82 -16.50
N ARG A 346 -33.61 2.32 -15.34
CA ARG A 346 -34.00 3.15 -14.19
C ARG A 346 -32.82 4.02 -13.72
N ALA A 347 -31.60 3.47 -13.66
CA ALA A 347 -30.41 4.21 -13.25
C ALA A 347 -30.08 5.33 -14.27
N ARG A 348 -30.20 5.08 -15.57
CA ARG A 348 -30.05 6.10 -16.63
C ARG A 348 -31.05 7.23 -16.50
N ALA A 349 -32.33 6.87 -16.30
CA ALA A 349 -33.40 7.85 -16.10
C ALA A 349 -33.15 8.70 -14.85
N TYR A 350 -32.69 8.08 -13.76
CA TYR A 350 -32.34 8.78 -12.53
C TYR A 350 -31.17 9.75 -12.75
N ALA A 351 -30.11 9.34 -13.45
CA ALA A 351 -28.97 10.17 -13.76
C ALA A 351 -29.34 11.45 -14.54
N LEU A 352 -30.30 11.38 -15.46
CA LEU A 352 -30.77 12.55 -16.23
C LEU A 352 -31.41 13.62 -15.34
N THR A 353 -32.02 13.22 -14.21
CA THR A 353 -32.71 14.09 -13.27
C THR A 353 -31.93 14.42 -12.00
N TYR A 354 -30.70 13.90 -11.92
CA TYR A 354 -29.85 14.08 -10.74
C TYR A 354 -29.55 15.58 -10.52
N PRO A 355 -29.61 16.11 -9.27
CA PRO A 355 -29.46 17.54 -9.04
C PRO A 355 -28.16 18.15 -9.57
N ASP A 356 -27.03 17.45 -9.38
CA ASP A 356 -25.72 17.88 -9.85
C ASP A 356 -25.46 17.35 -11.27
N VAL A 357 -25.55 18.25 -12.26
CA VAL A 357 -25.40 17.93 -13.70
C VAL A 357 -23.97 17.45 -14.02
N LEU A 358 -22.95 17.98 -13.34
CA LEU A 358 -21.56 17.60 -13.58
C LEU A 358 -21.26 16.20 -13.05
N ARG A 359 -21.83 15.86 -11.90
CA ARG A 359 -21.76 14.50 -11.35
C ARG A 359 -22.50 13.50 -12.24
N ALA A 360 -23.67 13.87 -12.75
CA ALA A 360 -24.42 13.05 -13.71
C ALA A 360 -23.64 12.84 -15.01
N LEU A 361 -23.01 13.89 -15.54
CA LEU A 361 -22.16 13.80 -16.72
C LEU A 361 -20.95 12.87 -16.49
N HIS A 362 -20.28 13.03 -15.34
CA HIS A 362 -19.16 12.17 -14.95
C HIS A 362 -19.57 10.68 -14.84
N PHE A 363 -20.75 10.42 -14.26
CA PHE A 363 -21.32 9.08 -14.19
C PHE A 363 -21.54 8.49 -15.59
N CYS A 364 -22.17 9.23 -16.50
CA CYS A 364 -22.44 8.76 -17.87
C CYS A 364 -21.14 8.42 -18.61
N LEU A 365 -20.08 9.22 -18.44
CA LEU A 365 -18.77 8.94 -19.04
C LEU A 365 -18.13 7.67 -18.47
N LYS A 366 -18.13 7.52 -17.14
CA LYS A 366 -17.62 6.31 -16.48
C LYS A 366 -18.42 5.04 -16.78
N TRP A 367 -19.71 5.20 -17.02
CA TRP A 367 -20.60 4.12 -17.45
C TRP A 367 -20.47 3.80 -18.93
N SER A 368 -19.76 4.66 -19.69
CA SER A 368 -19.61 4.61 -21.14
C SER A 368 -20.94 4.78 -21.90
N ASP A 369 -21.93 5.43 -21.30
CA ASP A 369 -23.23 5.74 -21.91
C ASP A 369 -23.22 7.14 -22.52
N LEU A 370 -22.66 7.22 -23.73
CA LEU A 370 -22.55 8.47 -24.47
C LEU A 370 -23.89 9.01 -24.95
N LEU A 371 -24.91 8.14 -25.10
CA LEU A 371 -26.25 8.57 -25.50
C LEU A 371 -26.93 9.36 -24.38
N THR A 372 -26.93 8.81 -23.16
CA THR A 372 -27.46 9.49 -21.98
C THR A 372 -26.66 10.75 -21.64
N ALA A 373 -25.33 10.74 -21.79
CA ALA A 373 -24.48 11.91 -21.65
C ALA A 373 -24.88 13.03 -22.63
N ALA A 374 -25.06 12.70 -23.91
CA ALA A 374 -25.49 13.66 -24.93
C ALA A 374 -26.89 14.22 -24.69
N GLN A 375 -27.81 13.39 -24.19
CA GLN A 375 -29.16 13.84 -23.80
C GLN A 375 -29.08 14.81 -22.62
N LEU A 376 -28.34 14.46 -21.56
CA LEU A 376 -28.11 15.29 -20.38
C LEU A 376 -27.61 16.68 -20.77
N VAL A 377 -26.53 16.75 -21.57
CA VAL A 377 -25.92 17.99 -22.03
C VAL A 377 -26.91 18.85 -22.85
N LYS A 378 -27.70 18.24 -23.74
CA LYS A 378 -28.68 18.97 -24.55
C LYS A 378 -29.85 19.54 -23.73
N THR A 379 -30.28 18.82 -22.69
CA THR A 379 -31.44 19.22 -21.87
C THR A 379 -31.09 20.17 -20.75
N ARG A 380 -29.82 20.16 -20.30
CA ARG A 380 -29.38 20.91 -19.13
C ARG A 380 -28.09 21.73 -19.41
N ALA A 381 -27.96 22.23 -20.66
CA ALA A 381 -26.80 23.00 -21.09
C ALA A 381 -26.55 24.25 -20.22
N ASP A 382 -27.61 24.90 -19.77
CA ASP A 382 -27.57 26.14 -18.99
C ASP A 382 -27.08 25.92 -17.54
N GLU A 383 -26.98 24.66 -17.08
CA GLU A 383 -26.49 24.29 -15.76
C GLU A 383 -24.99 23.90 -15.78
N LEU A 384 -24.36 23.88 -16.96
CA LEU A 384 -22.94 23.50 -17.11
C LEU A 384 -22.05 24.66 -16.68
N ASP A 385 -21.23 24.43 -15.65
CA ASP A 385 -20.27 25.38 -15.13
C ASP A 385 -18.92 25.18 -15.83
N GLY A 386 -18.45 26.19 -16.58
CA GLY A 386 -17.23 26.18 -17.35
C GLY A 386 -15.94 26.06 -16.53
N ASP A 387 -15.98 26.39 -15.24
CA ASP A 387 -14.87 26.20 -14.30
C ASP A 387 -14.40 24.74 -14.22
N HIS A 388 -15.30 23.79 -14.47
CA HIS A 388 -15.01 22.36 -14.52
C HIS A 388 -14.49 21.89 -15.90
N TYR A 389 -13.61 22.71 -16.51
CA TYR A 389 -13.12 22.52 -17.89
C TYR A 389 -12.50 21.14 -18.15
N GLU A 390 -11.85 20.50 -17.17
CA GLU A 390 -11.25 19.16 -17.33
C GLU A 390 -12.30 18.08 -17.63
N LEU A 391 -13.42 18.13 -16.90
CA LEU A 391 -14.54 17.21 -17.14
C LEU A 391 -15.23 17.53 -18.46
N LEU A 392 -15.54 18.82 -18.69
CA LEU A 392 -16.29 19.25 -19.87
C LEU A 392 -15.52 18.99 -21.18
N THR A 393 -14.19 19.23 -21.20
CA THR A 393 -13.36 18.92 -22.37
C THR A 393 -13.24 17.42 -22.62
N THR A 394 -13.08 16.61 -21.56
CA THR A 394 -13.07 15.16 -21.65
C THR A 394 -14.41 14.62 -22.20
N ALA A 395 -15.52 15.16 -21.73
CA ALA A 395 -16.85 14.82 -22.21
C ALA A 395 -17.07 15.21 -23.67
N ALA A 396 -16.64 16.42 -24.04
CA ALA A 396 -16.73 16.92 -25.41
C ALA A 396 -15.94 16.03 -26.39
N ASP A 397 -14.72 15.65 -26.04
CA ASP A 397 -13.89 14.75 -26.84
C ASP A 397 -14.53 13.37 -27.00
N ALA A 398 -15.15 12.81 -25.94
CA ALA A 398 -15.85 11.54 -26.02
C ALA A 398 -17.11 11.60 -26.90
N LEU A 399 -17.79 12.76 -26.93
CA LEU A 399 -19.07 12.95 -27.64
C LEU A 399 -18.89 13.43 -29.10
N ARG A 400 -17.78 14.03 -29.46
CA ARG A 400 -17.59 14.79 -30.71
C ARG A 400 -17.95 14.02 -31.99
N GLU A 401 -17.66 12.71 -32.04
CA GLU A 401 -17.88 11.91 -33.27
C GLU A 401 -19.33 11.49 -33.45
N ARG A 402 -20.03 11.16 -32.39
CA ARG A 402 -21.40 10.62 -32.43
C ARG A 402 -22.46 11.66 -32.05
N HIS A 403 -22.11 12.64 -31.25
CA HIS A 403 -23.01 13.66 -30.71
C HIS A 403 -22.43 15.07 -30.80
N PRO A 404 -22.12 15.58 -32.04
CA PRO A 404 -21.38 16.83 -32.22
C PRO A 404 -22.06 18.07 -31.62
N LEU A 405 -23.40 18.09 -31.57
CA LEU A 405 -24.11 19.20 -30.95
C LEU A 405 -23.85 19.25 -29.43
N ALA A 406 -23.87 18.11 -28.74
CA ALA A 406 -23.58 18.05 -27.30
C ALA A 406 -22.12 18.43 -27.04
N ALA A 407 -21.19 17.96 -27.84
CA ALA A 407 -19.78 18.36 -27.77
C ALA A 407 -19.60 19.89 -27.93
N THR A 408 -20.32 20.49 -28.89
CA THR A 408 -20.28 21.95 -29.11
C THR A 408 -20.81 22.73 -27.88
N LEU A 409 -21.89 22.25 -27.26
CA LEU A 409 -22.44 22.87 -26.05
C LEU A 409 -21.45 22.82 -24.88
N LEU A 410 -20.74 21.70 -24.71
CA LEU A 410 -19.70 21.56 -23.69
C LEU A 410 -18.52 22.51 -23.95
N TRP A 411 -18.01 22.58 -25.21
CA TRP A 411 -16.96 23.53 -25.58
C TRP A 411 -17.39 24.99 -25.36
N ARG A 412 -18.67 25.28 -25.68
CA ARG A 412 -19.21 26.62 -25.47
C ARG A 412 -19.26 26.99 -23.99
N ALA A 413 -19.71 26.08 -23.11
CA ALA A 413 -19.71 26.30 -21.67
C ALA A 413 -18.32 26.63 -21.11
N VAL A 414 -17.26 26.02 -21.67
CA VAL A 414 -15.86 26.33 -21.30
C VAL A 414 -15.38 27.68 -21.83
N ILE A 415 -15.88 28.11 -23.00
CA ILE A 415 -15.42 29.36 -23.65
C ILE A 415 -16.17 30.58 -23.10
N ASP A 416 -17.47 30.42 -22.79
CA ASP A 416 -18.34 31.50 -22.32
C ASP A 416 -18.13 31.82 -20.84
N PHE A 417 -17.33 30.99 -20.12
CA PHE A 417 -16.89 31.19 -18.74
C PHE A 417 -15.64 32.06 -18.70
#